data_49f82e119fb956976c42cadfb038d82f
#
_entry.id   49f82e119fb956976c42cadfb038d82f
#
_cell.length_a   1.000
_cell.length_b   1.000
_cell.length_c   1.000
_cell.angle_alpha   90.00
_cell.angle_beta   90.00
_cell.angle_gamma   90.00
#
_symmetry.space_group_name_H-M   'P 1'
#
loop_
_entity.id
_entity.type
_entity.pdbx_description
1 polymer ?
#
loop_
_entity_poly.entity_id
_entity_poly.type
_entity_poly.pdbx_seq_one_letter_code
_entity_poly.pdbx_strand_id
1 'polypeptide(L)'
;MDIEEESAPEGSLFMPYSGLLVVKNKDYHINVKGFSKYIWDYESSVSENLYGRYLSYGQIEYFHFGKNTRSFYPANQAFDWNYLSGTTSIVLPVTELGAKKNKHRNFSDETFLCGVSTTGQRSMFSMRLHDLKYDDSFRANKSVFVIDDIILCLGSDIRNGDKQHKTVTTLFQSPVKQKVKMEKRKTGVLLNDHSGMLYAMKDCDPVVQKNDSFTIAYIDHDVAPDRAGYQYYVVTNGDKQLAAHLLSENTPIQILRQDDKAHIVRVKDRDITYGAVFNKDQTFDSLLVKRVNIPLSYIIESEDKDKMKVFFSEPDMRRVSRTSMDGLSEEDVIEEERAIETELVLNGMYDVYSPVTPLKVQYEDGNTLVRVLTIRGNNYMFNLRKKSL
;
A
#
# COMPACT_ATOMS: atom_id res chain seq x y z
N MET A 1 -22.67 -29.27 24.70
CA MET A 1 -21.38 -28.58 24.92
C MET A 1 -21.54 -27.26 24.19
N ASP A 2 -21.88 -26.19 24.94
CA ASP A 2 -21.97 -24.85 24.34
C ASP A 2 -20.53 -24.41 24.07
N ILE A 3 -20.17 -24.36 22.81
CA ILE A 3 -18.89 -23.80 22.34
C ILE A 3 -19.10 -22.29 22.32
N GLU A 4 -18.44 -21.58 23.27
CA GLU A 4 -18.40 -20.12 23.18
C GLU A 4 -17.70 -19.72 21.88
N GLU A 5 -18.34 -18.81 21.15
CA GLU A 5 -17.78 -18.27 19.91
C GLU A 5 -16.54 -17.42 20.25
N GLU A 6 -15.40 -17.79 19.69
CA GLU A 6 -14.16 -17.02 19.84
C GLU A 6 -14.32 -15.65 19.18
N SER A 7 -13.89 -14.59 19.87
CA SER A 7 -13.92 -13.24 19.30
C SER A 7 -13.02 -13.17 18.05
N ALA A 8 -13.55 -12.60 16.98
CA ALA A 8 -12.79 -12.45 15.77
C ALA A 8 -11.51 -11.60 16.01
N PRO A 9 -10.33 -12.04 15.55
CA PRO A 9 -9.08 -11.31 15.78
C PRO A 9 -9.13 -9.91 15.17
N GLU A 10 -8.62 -8.93 15.89
CA GLU A 10 -8.40 -7.56 15.43
C GLU A 10 -6.89 -7.31 15.21
N GLY A 11 -6.54 -6.39 14.34
CA GLY A 11 -5.17 -6.02 14.06
C GLY A 11 -4.85 -5.93 12.57
N SER A 12 -3.58 -5.99 12.25
CA SER A 12 -3.09 -5.97 10.87
C SER A 12 -2.09 -7.09 10.63
N LEU A 13 -2.12 -7.63 9.41
CA LEU A 13 -1.19 -8.68 8.98
C LEU A 13 -0.86 -8.50 7.50
N PHE A 14 0.43 -8.41 7.18
CA PHE A 14 0.89 -8.56 5.81
C PHE A 14 1.27 -10.01 5.53
N MET A 15 0.72 -10.56 4.48
CA MET A 15 0.99 -11.92 3.99
C MET A 15 1.91 -11.82 2.76
N PRO A 16 3.23 -11.95 2.90
CA PRO A 16 4.18 -11.71 1.80
C PRO A 16 3.97 -12.65 0.61
N TYR A 17 3.64 -13.91 0.86
CA TYR A 17 3.39 -14.91 -0.20
C TYR A 17 2.10 -14.69 -0.98
N SER A 18 1.19 -13.88 -0.46
CA SER A 18 -0.05 -13.51 -1.13
C SER A 18 -0.03 -12.06 -1.65
N GLY A 19 0.99 -11.27 -1.26
CA GLY A 19 1.04 -9.84 -1.56
C GLY A 19 -0.17 -9.08 -1.03
N LEU A 20 -0.63 -9.45 0.17
CA LEU A 20 -1.90 -9.00 0.74
C LEU A 20 -1.69 -8.44 2.15
N LEU A 21 -2.04 -7.16 2.34
CA LEU A 21 -2.23 -6.58 3.66
C LEU A 21 -3.69 -6.72 4.06
N VAL A 22 -3.93 -7.26 5.25
CA VAL A 22 -5.25 -7.34 5.89
C VAL A 22 -5.25 -6.47 7.12
N VAL A 23 -6.25 -5.62 7.27
CA VAL A 23 -6.49 -4.83 8.49
C VAL A 23 -7.93 -5.05 8.92
N LYS A 24 -8.13 -5.41 10.18
CA LYS A 24 -9.44 -5.68 10.73
C LYS A 24 -9.61 -5.08 12.12
N ASN A 25 -10.73 -4.45 12.34
CA ASN A 25 -11.21 -4.06 13.65
C ASN A 25 -12.71 -4.43 13.79
N LYS A 26 -13.35 -3.97 14.87
CA LYS A 26 -14.78 -4.24 15.10
C LYS A 26 -15.71 -3.63 14.05
N ASP A 27 -15.30 -2.57 13.36
CA ASP A 27 -16.15 -1.77 12.47
C ASP A 27 -15.93 -2.09 11.00
N TYR A 28 -14.69 -2.44 10.62
CA TYR A 28 -14.32 -2.66 9.22
C TYR A 28 -13.24 -3.72 9.01
N HIS A 29 -13.18 -4.18 7.78
CA HIS A 29 -12.12 -5.00 7.22
C HIS A 29 -11.60 -4.35 5.93
N ILE A 30 -10.29 -4.28 5.80
CA ILE A 30 -9.60 -3.69 4.65
C ILE A 30 -8.58 -4.70 4.13
N ASN A 31 -8.59 -4.89 2.81
CA ASN A 31 -7.58 -5.65 2.08
C ASN A 31 -6.85 -4.73 1.12
N VAL A 32 -5.51 -4.82 1.06
CA VAL A 32 -4.70 -4.16 0.04
C VAL A 32 -3.91 -5.22 -0.71
N LYS A 33 -4.12 -5.33 -2.03
CA LYS A 33 -3.56 -6.39 -2.86
C LYS A 33 -2.57 -5.85 -3.90
N GLY A 34 -1.41 -6.49 -3.98
CA GLY A 34 -0.40 -6.24 -5.00
C GLY A 34 0.11 -7.51 -5.69
N PHE A 35 0.96 -7.33 -6.69
CA PHE A 35 1.70 -8.40 -7.37
C PHE A 35 3.16 -7.98 -7.58
N SER A 36 4.01 -8.94 -7.86
CA SER A 36 5.44 -8.74 -8.01
C SER A 36 6.07 -9.76 -8.94
N LYS A 37 7.37 -9.81 -9.00
CA LYS A 37 8.15 -10.85 -9.67
C LYS A 37 7.82 -12.27 -9.14
N TYR A 38 7.36 -12.38 -7.90
CA TYR A 38 7.13 -13.67 -7.21
C TYR A 38 5.67 -14.00 -6.99
N ILE A 39 4.78 -13.02 -7.13
CA ILE A 39 3.37 -13.14 -6.81
C ILE A 39 2.60 -12.70 -8.05
N TRP A 40 1.79 -13.58 -8.62
CA TRP A 40 0.99 -13.25 -9.78
C TRP A 40 -0.14 -12.25 -9.45
N ASP A 41 -0.62 -11.58 -10.47
CA ASP A 41 -1.69 -10.60 -10.39
C ASP A 41 -3.05 -11.21 -10.05
N TYR A 42 -3.55 -12.10 -10.91
CA TYR A 42 -4.81 -12.81 -10.75
C TYR A 42 -4.83 -14.05 -11.64
N GLU A 43 -5.71 -14.99 -11.31
CA GLU A 43 -6.02 -16.11 -12.18
C GLU A 43 -7.28 -15.82 -12.97
N SER A 44 -7.23 -15.94 -14.30
CA SER A 44 -8.35 -15.65 -15.17
C SER A 44 -8.85 -16.86 -15.93
N SER A 45 -10.14 -16.79 -16.25
CA SER A 45 -10.84 -17.72 -17.13
C SER A 45 -11.70 -16.92 -18.10
N VAL A 46 -11.76 -17.33 -19.36
CA VAL A 46 -12.64 -16.71 -20.36
C VAL A 46 -14.13 -16.94 -20.09
N SER A 47 -14.46 -17.86 -19.19
CA SER A 47 -15.83 -18.21 -18.82
C SER A 47 -16.28 -17.71 -17.46
N GLU A 48 -15.35 -17.50 -16.51
CA GLU A 48 -15.69 -17.24 -15.12
C GLU A 48 -15.04 -15.96 -14.55
N ASN A 49 -13.73 -15.87 -14.53
CA ASN A 49 -13.01 -14.73 -13.98
C ASN A 49 -12.42 -13.86 -15.09
N LEU A 50 -13.30 -13.24 -15.89
CA LEU A 50 -12.92 -12.56 -17.13
C LEU A 50 -12.17 -11.25 -16.89
N TYR A 51 -12.60 -10.45 -15.90
CA TYR A 51 -12.15 -9.06 -15.74
C TYR A 51 -11.30 -8.84 -14.50
N GLY A 52 -10.18 -9.55 -14.40
CA GLY A 52 -9.31 -9.45 -13.21
C GLY A 52 -8.06 -8.59 -13.38
N ARG A 53 -7.83 -7.97 -14.56
CA ARG A 53 -6.57 -7.31 -14.93
C ARG A 53 -5.99 -6.40 -13.85
N TYR A 54 -6.82 -5.60 -13.19
CA TYR A 54 -6.37 -4.58 -12.23
C TYR A 54 -6.54 -4.98 -10.75
N LEU A 55 -6.95 -6.22 -10.44
CA LEU A 55 -7.18 -6.68 -9.06
C LEU A 55 -5.96 -6.57 -8.14
N SER A 56 -4.75 -6.59 -8.70
CA SER A 56 -3.51 -6.52 -7.93
C SER A 56 -2.71 -5.23 -8.14
N TYR A 57 -3.32 -4.19 -8.73
CA TYR A 57 -2.66 -2.90 -8.97
C TYR A 57 -2.73 -1.96 -7.76
N GLY A 58 -2.59 -2.52 -6.56
CA GLY A 58 -2.77 -1.81 -5.31
C GLY A 58 -4.24 -1.56 -4.99
N GLN A 59 -5.13 -2.51 -5.35
CA GLN A 59 -6.54 -2.44 -4.99
C GLN A 59 -6.69 -2.38 -3.47
N ILE A 60 -7.60 -1.52 -3.01
CA ILE A 60 -8.03 -1.42 -1.62
C ILE A 60 -9.49 -1.83 -1.56
N GLU A 61 -9.77 -2.98 -0.96
CA GLU A 61 -11.13 -3.45 -0.73
C GLU A 61 -11.56 -3.11 0.69
N TYR A 62 -12.69 -2.45 0.82
CA TYR A 62 -13.31 -2.09 2.09
C TYR A 62 -14.56 -2.92 2.35
N PHE A 63 -14.70 -3.39 3.56
CA PHE A 63 -15.94 -3.98 4.07
C PHE A 63 -16.26 -3.37 5.44
N HIS A 64 -17.40 -2.69 5.54
CA HIS A 64 -17.87 -2.06 6.78
C HIS A 64 -18.96 -2.93 7.41
N PHE A 65 -18.67 -3.54 8.57
CA PHE A 65 -19.56 -4.52 9.19
C PHE A 65 -20.90 -3.92 9.63
N GLY A 66 -20.87 -2.81 10.38
CA GLY A 66 -22.08 -2.19 10.94
C GLY A 66 -23.08 -1.67 9.88
N LYS A 67 -22.61 -1.42 8.66
CA LYS A 67 -23.43 -0.94 7.54
C LYS A 67 -23.66 -2.02 6.48
N ASN A 68 -23.04 -3.18 6.63
CA ASN A 68 -23.05 -4.26 5.64
C ASN A 68 -22.75 -3.76 4.22
N THR A 69 -21.75 -2.89 4.09
CA THR A 69 -21.35 -2.25 2.83
C THR A 69 -19.93 -2.68 2.45
N ARG A 70 -19.69 -2.76 1.15
CA ARG A 70 -18.39 -3.12 0.57
C ARG A 70 -18.06 -2.23 -0.61
N SER A 71 -16.79 -2.17 -0.99
CA SER A 71 -16.32 -1.36 -2.14
C SER A 71 -16.26 -2.14 -3.45
N PHE A 72 -16.49 -3.46 -3.45
CA PHE A 72 -16.31 -4.33 -4.60
C PHE A 72 -17.58 -5.12 -4.91
N TYR A 73 -18.10 -5.02 -6.15
CA TYR A 73 -19.37 -5.58 -6.60
C TYR A 73 -19.26 -6.39 -7.90
N PRO A 74 -18.44 -7.44 -7.96
CA PRO A 74 -18.12 -8.15 -9.21
C PRO A 74 -19.30 -8.85 -9.86
N ALA A 75 -20.33 -9.19 -9.08
CA ALA A 75 -21.55 -9.83 -9.58
C ALA A 75 -22.49 -8.85 -10.30
N ASN A 76 -22.26 -7.53 -10.24
CA ASN A 76 -23.07 -6.55 -10.94
C ASN A 76 -22.51 -6.31 -12.34
N GLN A 77 -23.28 -6.58 -13.38
CA GLN A 77 -22.85 -6.45 -14.78
C GLN A 77 -22.48 -5.01 -15.19
N ALA A 78 -23.00 -4.01 -14.49
CA ALA A 78 -22.68 -2.59 -14.73
C ALA A 78 -21.43 -2.12 -13.95
N PHE A 79 -20.78 -3.01 -13.18
CA PHE A 79 -19.53 -2.70 -12.49
C PHE A 79 -18.42 -2.49 -13.51
N ASP A 80 -17.78 -1.31 -13.45
CA ASP A 80 -16.71 -0.98 -14.38
C ASP A 80 -15.35 -1.43 -13.80
N TRP A 81 -14.77 -2.42 -14.42
CA TRP A 81 -13.53 -3.06 -14.00
C TRP A 81 -12.27 -2.23 -14.22
N ASN A 82 -12.39 -1.07 -14.86
CA ASN A 82 -11.31 -0.08 -14.91
C ASN A 82 -11.12 0.63 -13.56
N TYR A 83 -12.20 0.73 -12.76
CA TYR A 83 -12.26 1.59 -11.58
C TYR A 83 -12.39 0.76 -10.30
N LEU A 84 -11.33 0.03 -9.95
CA LEU A 84 -11.23 -0.66 -8.65
C LEU A 84 -10.63 0.29 -7.61
N SER A 85 -11.26 0.38 -6.44
CA SER A 85 -10.81 1.30 -5.38
C SER A 85 -9.32 1.14 -5.06
N GLY A 86 -8.59 2.23 -4.99
CA GLY A 86 -7.15 2.27 -4.70
C GLY A 86 -6.24 1.98 -5.90
N THR A 87 -6.75 1.43 -7.02
CA THR A 87 -5.89 1.10 -8.17
C THR A 87 -5.44 2.33 -8.94
N THR A 88 -4.26 2.25 -9.53
CA THR A 88 -3.82 3.15 -10.60
C THR A 88 -3.80 2.33 -11.90
N SER A 89 -4.57 2.75 -12.90
CA SER A 89 -4.86 1.94 -14.09
C SER A 89 -5.06 2.81 -15.33
N ILE A 90 -4.86 2.20 -16.50
CA ILE A 90 -5.22 2.79 -17.79
C ILE A 90 -6.67 2.43 -18.09
N VAL A 91 -7.52 3.41 -18.41
CA VAL A 91 -8.95 3.20 -18.68
C VAL A 91 -9.14 2.66 -20.09
N LEU A 92 -9.36 1.37 -20.20
CA LEU A 92 -9.46 0.66 -21.47
C LEU A 92 -10.91 0.33 -21.85
N PRO A 93 -11.20 0.14 -23.15
CA PRO A 93 -12.45 -0.48 -23.58
C PRO A 93 -12.65 -1.85 -22.90
N VAL A 94 -13.85 -2.18 -22.48
CA VAL A 94 -14.18 -3.45 -21.80
C VAL A 94 -13.72 -4.68 -22.60
N THR A 95 -13.75 -4.59 -23.93
CA THR A 95 -13.26 -5.66 -24.83
C THR A 95 -11.76 -5.94 -24.68
N GLU A 96 -10.99 -4.99 -24.17
CA GLU A 96 -9.54 -5.10 -23.97
C GLU A 96 -9.20 -5.57 -22.55
N LEU A 97 -10.07 -5.34 -21.58
CA LEU A 97 -9.90 -5.77 -20.19
C LEU A 97 -10.05 -7.29 -20.03
N GLY A 98 -10.86 -7.93 -20.86
CA GLY A 98 -11.18 -9.34 -20.74
C GLY A 98 -9.99 -10.27 -20.94
N ALA A 99 -9.94 -11.32 -20.16
CA ALA A 99 -8.96 -12.39 -20.34
C ALA A 99 -9.07 -13.02 -21.74
N LYS A 100 -7.93 -13.22 -22.40
CA LYS A 100 -7.88 -13.81 -23.75
C LYS A 100 -7.74 -15.33 -23.71
N LYS A 101 -7.38 -15.92 -22.57
CA LYS A 101 -7.19 -17.35 -22.37
C LYS A 101 -7.46 -17.76 -20.92
N ASN A 102 -7.73 -19.05 -20.71
CA ASN A 102 -7.81 -19.63 -19.37
C ASN A 102 -6.44 -19.73 -18.69
N LYS A 103 -6.44 -19.81 -17.36
CA LYS A 103 -5.23 -19.97 -16.53
C LYS A 103 -4.19 -18.89 -16.80
N HIS A 104 -4.68 -17.67 -17.07
CA HIS A 104 -3.80 -16.53 -17.21
C HIS A 104 -3.19 -16.18 -15.86
N ARG A 105 -1.90 -15.99 -15.84
CA ARG A 105 -1.13 -15.46 -14.72
C ARG A 105 -0.14 -14.45 -15.27
N ASN A 106 0.04 -13.34 -14.59
CA ASN A 106 0.99 -12.32 -14.96
C ASN A 106 1.85 -11.96 -13.74
N PHE A 107 3.14 -11.82 -13.97
CA PHE A 107 4.13 -11.40 -12.99
C PHE A 107 4.76 -10.09 -13.45
N SER A 108 5.26 -9.32 -12.50
CA SER A 108 6.13 -8.17 -12.77
C SER A 108 7.60 -8.62 -12.83
N ASP A 109 8.49 -7.74 -13.25
CA ASP A 109 9.93 -7.86 -13.01
C ASP A 109 10.36 -7.19 -11.70
N GLU A 110 9.45 -6.39 -11.10
CA GLU A 110 9.70 -5.68 -9.86
C GLU A 110 9.60 -6.61 -8.66
N THR A 111 10.61 -6.57 -7.80
CA THR A 111 10.63 -7.34 -6.55
C THR A 111 9.95 -6.59 -5.41
N PHE A 112 9.77 -5.26 -5.53
CA PHE A 112 9.27 -4.41 -4.46
C PHE A 112 7.75 -4.54 -4.28
N LEU A 113 7.36 -5.48 -3.42
CA LEU A 113 6.03 -5.63 -2.86
C LEU A 113 6.19 -5.91 -1.36
N CYS A 114 5.87 -4.95 -0.53
CA CYS A 114 6.22 -4.94 0.88
C CYS A 114 5.06 -4.51 1.76
N GLY A 115 4.97 -5.10 2.93
CA GLY A 115 4.08 -4.63 3.99
C GLY A 115 4.75 -4.74 5.34
N VAL A 116 4.41 -3.82 6.23
CA VAL A 116 4.84 -3.81 7.63
C VAL A 116 3.62 -3.72 8.50
N SER A 117 3.52 -4.59 9.50
CA SER A 117 2.47 -4.58 10.50
C SER A 117 3.09 -4.39 11.88
N THR A 118 2.47 -3.56 12.72
CA THR A 118 2.83 -3.44 14.13
C THR A 118 2.00 -4.43 14.96
N THR A 119 2.14 -4.40 16.26
CA THR A 119 1.33 -5.22 17.17
C THR A 119 -0.14 -4.77 17.27
N GLY A 120 -0.50 -3.66 16.62
CA GLY A 120 -1.85 -3.09 16.59
C GLY A 120 -2.45 -3.02 15.19
N GLN A 121 -3.30 -2.02 14.97
CA GLN A 121 -3.94 -1.80 13.67
C GLN A 121 -3.08 -0.98 12.70
N ARG A 122 -1.95 -0.44 13.16
CA ARG A 122 -1.04 0.37 12.35
C ARG A 122 -0.23 -0.51 11.43
N SER A 123 -0.24 -0.18 10.16
CA SER A 123 0.44 -0.97 9.15
C SER A 123 0.68 -0.14 7.90
N MET A 124 1.46 -0.68 7.00
CA MET A 124 1.63 -0.10 5.68
C MET A 124 1.77 -1.18 4.62
N PHE A 125 1.37 -0.82 3.43
CA PHE A 125 1.60 -1.58 2.20
C PHE A 125 2.30 -0.66 1.20
N SER A 126 3.24 -1.21 0.44
CA SER A 126 3.90 -0.47 -0.62
C SER A 126 4.31 -1.39 -1.75
N MET A 127 4.23 -0.90 -2.97
CA MET A 127 4.61 -1.64 -4.16
C MET A 127 5.19 -0.72 -5.24
N ARG A 128 6.05 -1.30 -6.05
CA ARG A 128 6.42 -0.77 -7.35
C ARG A 128 5.61 -1.53 -8.40
N LEU A 129 4.64 -0.84 -8.99
CA LEU A 129 3.81 -1.38 -10.05
C LEU A 129 4.59 -1.30 -11.37
N HIS A 130 4.69 -2.41 -12.08
CA HIS A 130 5.18 -2.47 -13.45
C HIS A 130 4.37 -3.53 -14.22
N ASP A 131 3.69 -3.08 -15.27
CA ASP A 131 2.85 -3.94 -16.11
C ASP A 131 3.61 -4.45 -17.33
N LEU A 132 4.35 -5.53 -17.18
CA LEU A 132 5.12 -6.13 -18.28
C LEU A 132 4.28 -6.66 -19.44
N LYS A 133 3.02 -6.99 -19.16
CA LYS A 133 2.24 -7.80 -20.08
C LYS A 133 1.39 -7.01 -21.04
N TYR A 134 0.77 -5.96 -20.53
CA TYR A 134 -0.22 -5.20 -21.30
C TYR A 134 0.36 -3.86 -21.79
N ASP A 135 1.17 -3.21 -20.97
CA ASP A 135 1.89 -2.01 -21.28
C ASP A 135 3.20 -1.95 -20.48
N ASP A 136 4.30 -2.38 -21.06
CA ASP A 136 5.62 -2.45 -20.43
C ASP A 136 6.21 -1.08 -20.08
N SER A 137 5.61 0.00 -20.55
CA SER A 137 5.94 1.36 -20.14
C SER A 137 5.23 1.80 -18.86
N PHE A 138 4.15 1.09 -18.44
CA PHE A 138 3.33 1.50 -17.31
C PHE A 138 3.99 1.17 -15.96
N ARG A 139 4.30 2.22 -15.21
CA ARG A 139 4.93 2.16 -13.88
C ARG A 139 4.28 3.12 -12.91
N ALA A 140 4.30 2.75 -11.63
CA ALA A 140 3.93 3.62 -10.51
C ALA A 140 4.54 3.12 -9.20
N ASN A 141 4.98 4.02 -8.32
CA ASN A 141 5.23 3.70 -6.92
C ASN A 141 3.97 3.98 -6.10
N LYS A 142 3.56 3.05 -5.27
CA LYS A 142 2.33 3.15 -4.47
C LYS A 142 2.61 2.82 -3.02
N SER A 143 2.02 3.60 -2.10
CA SER A 143 2.05 3.31 -0.66
C SER A 143 0.70 3.59 -0.03
N VAL A 144 0.29 2.71 0.88
CA VAL A 144 -0.91 2.82 1.70
C VAL A 144 -0.48 2.74 3.16
N PHE A 145 -0.73 3.78 3.93
CA PHE A 145 -0.38 3.88 5.35
C PHE A 145 -1.67 3.83 6.17
N VAL A 146 -1.81 2.84 7.01
CA VAL A 146 -2.95 2.69 7.93
C VAL A 146 -2.55 3.24 9.28
N ILE A 147 -3.24 4.29 9.71
CA ILE A 147 -2.95 5.09 10.90
C ILE A 147 -4.24 5.18 11.71
N ASP A 148 -4.57 4.11 12.44
CA ASP A 148 -5.86 3.96 13.14
C ASP A 148 -7.05 4.16 12.16
N ASP A 149 -7.92 5.16 12.35
CA ASP A 149 -9.07 5.42 11.47
C ASP A 149 -8.72 6.21 10.18
N ILE A 150 -7.42 6.46 9.93
CA ILE A 150 -6.95 7.18 8.75
C ILE A 150 -6.17 6.23 7.84
N ILE A 151 -6.49 6.26 6.56
CA ILE A 151 -5.67 5.64 5.52
C ILE A 151 -5.12 6.75 4.66
N LEU A 152 -3.79 6.88 4.59
CA LEU A 152 -3.13 7.79 3.66
C LEU A 152 -2.63 6.99 2.47
N CYS A 153 -3.00 7.39 1.27
CA CYS A 153 -2.55 6.82 0.01
C CYS A 153 -1.65 7.80 -0.73
N LEU A 154 -0.45 7.35 -1.07
CA LEU A 154 0.51 8.09 -1.87
C LEU A 154 0.85 7.33 -3.15
N GLY A 155 0.96 8.07 -4.25
CA GLY A 155 1.51 7.57 -5.51
C GLY A 155 2.54 8.53 -6.07
N SER A 156 3.57 8.00 -6.71
CA SER A 156 4.58 8.77 -7.42
C SER A 156 5.08 8.02 -8.65
N ASP A 157 5.82 8.71 -9.50
CA ASP A 157 6.41 8.16 -10.72
C ASP A 157 5.39 7.40 -11.62
N ILE A 158 4.16 7.90 -11.66
CA ILE A 158 3.11 7.34 -12.52
C ILE A 158 3.42 7.76 -13.94
N ARG A 159 3.65 6.78 -14.81
CA ARG A 159 3.98 7.00 -16.20
C ARG A 159 3.58 5.83 -17.10
N ASN A 160 3.27 6.12 -18.35
CA ASN A 160 3.12 5.14 -19.43
C ASN A 160 3.21 5.82 -20.79
N GLY A 161 3.25 5.02 -21.85
CA GLY A 161 3.32 5.48 -23.25
C GLY A 161 1.98 5.56 -23.97
N ASP A 162 0.88 5.21 -23.32
CA ASP A 162 -0.45 5.20 -23.94
C ASP A 162 -0.98 6.63 -24.16
N LYS A 163 -1.05 7.03 -25.43
CA LYS A 163 -1.52 8.36 -25.86
C LYS A 163 -3.02 8.39 -26.19
N GLN A 164 -3.72 7.29 -26.00
CA GLN A 164 -5.14 7.18 -26.38
C GLN A 164 -6.05 7.10 -25.15
N HIS A 165 -5.59 6.46 -24.09
CA HIS A 165 -6.41 6.19 -22.91
C HIS A 165 -5.90 6.93 -21.70
N LYS A 166 -6.83 7.37 -20.86
CA LYS A 166 -6.51 8.06 -19.62
C LYS A 166 -5.93 7.09 -18.58
N THR A 167 -5.01 7.59 -17.81
CA THR A 167 -4.52 6.94 -16.60
C THR A 167 -5.20 7.56 -15.39
N VAL A 168 -5.73 6.74 -14.48
CA VAL A 168 -6.50 7.21 -13.33
C VAL A 168 -6.07 6.51 -12.05
N THR A 169 -6.24 7.18 -10.91
CA THR A 169 -6.23 6.52 -9.59
C THR A 169 -7.63 6.56 -9.02
N THR A 170 -8.24 5.40 -8.87
CA THR A 170 -9.63 5.27 -8.42
C THR A 170 -9.74 5.44 -6.92
N LEU A 171 -10.64 6.34 -6.49
CA LEU A 171 -11.00 6.49 -5.09
C LEU A 171 -12.03 5.43 -4.70
N PHE A 172 -13.17 5.42 -5.39
CA PHE A 172 -14.22 4.42 -5.16
C PHE A 172 -15.17 4.29 -6.36
N GLN A 173 -15.92 3.19 -6.35
CA GLN A 173 -17.09 2.97 -7.20
C GLN A 173 -18.26 2.57 -6.29
N SER A 174 -19.25 3.48 -6.15
CA SER A 174 -20.38 3.37 -5.21
C SER A 174 -21.69 3.18 -5.94
N PRO A 175 -22.63 2.32 -5.47
CA PRO A 175 -23.95 2.20 -6.08
C PRO A 175 -24.66 3.54 -6.20
N VAL A 176 -25.24 3.84 -7.37
CA VAL A 176 -25.82 5.16 -7.70
C VAL A 176 -27.02 5.55 -6.83
N LYS A 177 -27.74 4.56 -6.28
CA LYS A 177 -28.87 4.80 -5.37
C LYS A 177 -28.46 5.47 -4.05
N GLN A 178 -27.19 5.49 -3.76
CA GLN A 178 -26.64 6.07 -2.53
C GLN A 178 -26.00 7.44 -2.83
N LYS A 179 -26.24 8.40 -1.94
CA LYS A 179 -25.79 9.78 -2.16
C LYS A 179 -24.31 9.92 -1.92
N VAL A 180 -23.57 10.15 -2.98
CA VAL A 180 -22.21 10.67 -2.96
C VAL A 180 -22.26 12.19 -2.90
N LYS A 181 -21.60 12.81 -1.93
CA LYS A 181 -21.52 14.27 -1.78
C LYS A 181 -20.08 14.72 -1.87
N MET A 182 -19.84 15.72 -2.69
CA MET A 182 -18.57 16.41 -2.78
C MET A 182 -18.70 17.82 -2.18
N GLU A 183 -17.79 18.17 -1.30
CA GLU A 183 -17.70 19.46 -0.64
C GLU A 183 -16.35 20.09 -0.96
N LYS A 184 -16.34 21.16 -1.75
CA LYS A 184 -15.14 21.96 -2.01
C LYS A 184 -14.92 22.93 -0.88
N ARG A 185 -13.70 22.96 -0.35
CA ARG A 185 -13.24 23.85 0.71
C ARG A 185 -12.03 24.66 0.24
N LYS A 186 -11.71 25.73 0.94
CA LYS A 186 -10.50 26.51 0.66
C LYS A 186 -9.21 25.67 0.76
N THR A 187 -9.21 24.66 1.61
CA THR A 187 -8.06 23.80 1.91
C THR A 187 -8.06 22.47 1.15
N GLY A 188 -9.02 22.23 0.24
CA GLY A 188 -9.13 21.00 -0.53
C GLY A 188 -10.56 20.52 -0.71
N VAL A 189 -10.71 19.25 -1.03
CA VAL A 189 -12.00 18.61 -1.33
C VAL A 189 -12.29 17.49 -0.34
N LEU A 190 -13.53 17.43 0.16
CA LEU A 190 -14.07 16.28 0.88
C LEU A 190 -15.11 15.59 -0.01
N LEU A 191 -15.01 14.28 -0.08
CA LEU A 191 -15.91 13.43 -0.84
C LEU A 191 -16.31 12.22 0.01
N ASN A 192 -17.60 11.91 0.16
CA ASN A 192 -18.02 10.69 0.83
C ASN A 192 -18.43 9.61 -0.17
N ASP A 193 -18.12 8.37 0.14
CA ASP A 193 -18.68 7.23 -0.56
C ASP A 193 -20.03 6.79 0.02
N HIS A 194 -20.57 5.68 -0.47
CA HIS A 194 -21.84 5.13 -0.02
C HIS A 194 -21.79 4.50 1.38
N SER A 195 -20.62 4.12 1.86
CA SER A 195 -20.44 3.57 3.21
C SER A 195 -20.30 4.66 4.28
N GLY A 196 -20.12 5.91 3.84
CA GLY A 196 -19.90 7.07 4.71
C GLY A 196 -18.43 7.30 5.06
N MET A 197 -17.50 6.59 4.42
CA MET A 197 -16.09 6.94 4.47
C MET A 197 -15.87 8.29 3.80
N LEU A 198 -14.95 9.09 4.34
CA LEU A 198 -14.61 10.41 3.82
C LEU A 198 -13.23 10.37 3.15
N TYR A 199 -13.21 10.77 1.89
CA TYR A 199 -12.00 10.99 1.11
C TYR A 199 -11.63 12.46 1.18
N ALA A 200 -10.40 12.77 1.57
CA ALA A 200 -9.91 14.13 1.71
C ALA A 200 -8.68 14.34 0.82
N MET A 201 -8.73 15.33 -0.07
CA MET A 201 -7.66 15.67 -1.02
C MET A 201 -7.33 17.14 -0.94
N LYS A 202 -6.04 17.47 -0.84
CA LYS A 202 -5.58 18.86 -0.66
C LYS A 202 -5.39 19.59 -1.99
N ASP A 203 -4.61 19.03 -2.88
CA ASP A 203 -4.12 19.70 -4.09
C ASP A 203 -4.67 19.06 -5.39
N CYS A 204 -5.80 18.37 -5.30
CA CYS A 204 -6.40 17.67 -6.41
C CYS A 204 -7.92 17.72 -6.35
N ASP A 205 -8.56 18.04 -7.48
CA ASP A 205 -10.00 17.92 -7.66
C ASP A 205 -10.30 16.54 -8.27
N PRO A 206 -11.01 15.66 -7.58
CA PRO A 206 -11.40 14.37 -8.14
C PRO A 206 -12.46 14.56 -9.24
N VAL A 207 -12.40 13.71 -10.23
CA VAL A 207 -13.47 13.55 -11.21
C VAL A 207 -14.53 12.64 -10.59
N VAL A 208 -15.81 13.06 -10.69
CA VAL A 208 -16.96 12.26 -10.28
C VAL A 208 -17.88 12.06 -11.47
N GLN A 209 -18.03 10.83 -11.90
CA GLN A 209 -18.91 10.44 -13.01
C GLN A 209 -19.94 9.41 -12.58
N LYS A 210 -21.00 9.23 -13.36
CA LYS A 210 -22.05 8.25 -13.08
C LYS A 210 -22.34 7.42 -14.32
N ASN A 211 -22.58 6.15 -14.10
CA ASN A 211 -23.31 5.31 -15.05
C ASN A 211 -24.67 4.93 -14.44
N ASP A 212 -25.40 4.03 -15.08
CA ASP A 212 -26.76 3.64 -14.65
C ASP A 212 -26.80 3.00 -13.25
N SER A 213 -25.71 2.43 -12.78
CA SER A 213 -25.66 1.67 -11.53
C SER A 213 -24.68 2.23 -10.50
N PHE A 214 -23.65 2.97 -10.92
CA PHE A 214 -22.57 3.41 -10.05
C PHE A 214 -22.22 4.89 -10.20
N THR A 215 -21.82 5.49 -9.09
CA THR A 215 -21.04 6.74 -9.04
C THR A 215 -19.58 6.39 -8.87
N ILE A 216 -18.72 6.85 -9.76
CA ILE A 216 -17.29 6.56 -9.80
C ILE A 216 -16.54 7.85 -9.50
N ALA A 217 -15.59 7.79 -8.58
CA ALA A 217 -14.71 8.89 -8.23
C ALA A 217 -13.25 8.50 -8.43
N TYR A 218 -12.47 9.34 -9.10
CA TYR A 218 -11.06 9.09 -9.38
C TYR A 218 -10.24 10.37 -9.53
N ILE A 219 -8.93 10.24 -9.41
CA ILE A 219 -7.94 11.25 -9.75
C ILE A 219 -7.51 10.99 -11.19
N ASP A 220 -7.61 11.98 -12.06
CA ASP A 220 -7.23 11.90 -13.46
C ASP A 220 -5.77 12.31 -13.63
N HIS A 221 -4.95 11.45 -14.25
CA HIS A 221 -3.55 11.70 -14.56
C HIS A 221 -3.33 12.01 -16.05
N ASP A 222 -4.45 12.18 -16.80
CA ASP A 222 -4.43 12.38 -18.23
C ASP A 222 -3.89 11.18 -19.05
N VAL A 223 -3.61 11.38 -20.33
CA VAL A 223 -3.02 10.38 -21.22
C VAL A 223 -1.50 10.46 -21.18
N ALA A 224 -0.84 9.33 -21.28
CA ALA A 224 0.62 9.23 -21.25
C ALA A 224 1.27 10.10 -20.14
N PRO A 225 0.85 9.94 -18.86
CA PRO A 225 1.45 10.71 -17.77
C PRO A 225 2.95 10.47 -17.69
N ASP A 226 3.70 11.52 -17.34
CA ASP A 226 5.12 11.45 -17.03
C ASP A 226 5.37 11.97 -15.61
N ARG A 227 5.76 11.07 -14.70
CA ARG A 227 6.02 11.35 -13.28
C ARG A 227 4.84 11.95 -12.52
N ALA A 228 3.62 11.60 -12.89
CA ALA A 228 2.44 12.00 -12.14
C ALA A 228 2.44 11.37 -10.74
N GLY A 229 1.64 11.94 -9.85
CA GLY A 229 1.50 11.48 -8.48
C GLY A 229 0.12 11.81 -7.92
N TYR A 230 -0.16 11.24 -6.75
CA TYR A 230 -1.39 11.53 -6.01
C TYR A 230 -1.17 11.45 -4.51
N GLN A 231 -2.04 12.15 -3.80
CA GLN A 231 -2.15 12.12 -2.35
C GLN A 231 -3.62 12.22 -1.97
N TYR A 232 -4.11 11.27 -1.18
CA TYR A 232 -5.42 11.38 -0.56
C TYR A 232 -5.51 10.62 0.76
N TYR A 233 -6.41 11.08 1.61
CA TYR A 233 -6.75 10.42 2.87
C TYR A 233 -8.12 9.78 2.77
N VAL A 234 -8.30 8.65 3.48
CA VAL A 234 -9.61 8.06 3.74
C VAL A 234 -9.81 8.03 5.25
N VAL A 235 -10.86 8.68 5.73
CA VAL A 235 -11.28 8.65 7.14
C VAL A 235 -12.40 7.61 7.25
N THR A 236 -12.08 6.45 7.80
CA THR A 236 -12.93 5.25 7.74
C THR A 236 -14.21 5.36 8.56
N ASN A 237 -14.14 6.06 9.69
CA ASN A 237 -15.30 6.30 10.58
C ASN A 237 -16.20 7.47 10.13
N GLY A 238 -15.83 8.18 9.06
CA GLY A 238 -16.60 9.30 8.52
C GLY A 238 -16.54 10.60 9.34
N ASP A 239 -15.54 10.75 10.22
CA ASP A 239 -15.34 11.96 11.02
C ASP A 239 -14.94 13.16 10.14
N LYS A 240 -15.88 14.10 9.98
CA LYS A 240 -15.68 15.31 9.18
C LYS A 240 -14.70 16.30 9.80
N GLN A 241 -14.58 16.33 11.13
CA GLN A 241 -13.65 17.24 11.80
C GLN A 241 -12.22 16.74 11.59
N LEU A 242 -12.00 15.45 11.75
CA LEU A 242 -10.74 14.80 11.44
C LEU A 242 -10.37 15.00 9.96
N ALA A 243 -11.29 14.73 9.03
CA ALA A 243 -11.05 14.91 7.60
C ALA A 243 -10.71 16.37 7.24
N ALA A 244 -11.38 17.35 7.86
CA ALA A 244 -11.06 18.76 7.68
C ALA A 244 -9.69 19.15 8.28
N HIS A 245 -9.34 18.56 9.42
CA HIS A 245 -8.04 18.78 10.07
C HIS A 245 -6.88 18.23 9.23
N LEU A 246 -7.07 17.07 8.57
CA LEU A 246 -6.08 16.52 7.65
C LEU A 246 -5.77 17.44 6.45
N LEU A 247 -6.73 18.27 6.01
CA LEU A 247 -6.55 19.25 4.94
C LEU A 247 -5.97 20.59 5.42
N SER A 248 -5.87 20.82 6.73
CA SER A 248 -5.37 22.07 7.27
C SER A 248 -3.85 22.18 7.20
N GLU A 249 -3.31 23.39 7.40
CA GLU A 249 -1.87 23.62 7.53
C GLU A 249 -1.29 22.95 8.79
N ASN A 250 -2.11 22.80 9.83
CA ASN A 250 -1.74 22.15 11.09
C ASN A 250 -2.06 20.65 11.11
N THR A 251 -2.10 20.01 9.95
CA THR A 251 -2.36 18.55 9.86
C THR A 251 -1.40 17.76 10.77
N PRO A 252 -1.91 16.75 11.49
CA PRO A 252 -1.07 15.88 12.31
C PRO A 252 -0.15 14.98 11.45
N ILE A 253 -0.46 14.82 10.17
CA ILE A 253 0.30 13.96 9.26
C ILE A 253 1.14 14.84 8.33
N GLN A 254 2.45 14.66 8.39
CA GLN A 254 3.41 15.36 7.54
C GLN A 254 4.02 14.39 6.54
N ILE A 255 3.90 14.68 5.26
CA ILE A 255 4.61 13.97 4.20
C ILE A 255 6.01 14.59 4.10
N LEU A 256 7.02 13.82 4.50
CA LEU A 256 8.42 14.24 4.52
C LEU A 256 9.07 14.02 3.16
N ARG A 257 8.61 12.98 2.44
CA ARG A 257 9.09 12.66 1.09
C ARG A 257 8.02 11.92 0.30
N GLN A 258 7.87 12.29 -0.97
CA GLN A 258 7.03 11.60 -1.94
C GLN A 258 7.66 11.79 -3.33
N ASP A 259 8.49 10.84 -3.73
CA ASP A 259 9.17 10.84 -5.02
C ASP A 259 9.40 9.41 -5.54
N ASP A 260 10.19 9.27 -6.61
CA ASP A 260 10.55 8.00 -7.22
C ASP A 260 11.44 7.12 -6.33
N LYS A 261 12.02 7.68 -5.25
CA LYS A 261 12.97 7.00 -4.36
C LYS A 261 12.34 6.55 -3.05
N ALA A 262 11.41 7.34 -2.52
CA ALA A 262 10.80 7.03 -1.23
C ALA A 262 9.46 7.74 -1.00
N HIS A 263 8.60 7.11 -0.18
CA HIS A 263 7.47 7.75 0.49
C HIS A 263 7.70 7.70 1.99
N ILE A 264 7.82 8.86 2.65
CA ILE A 264 8.10 8.95 4.09
C ILE A 264 7.10 9.90 4.74
N VAL A 265 6.44 9.42 5.78
CA VAL A 265 5.34 10.10 6.46
C VAL A 265 5.60 10.12 7.97
N ARG A 266 5.35 11.26 8.62
CA ARG A 266 5.41 11.41 10.08
C ARG A 266 4.05 11.80 10.64
N VAL A 267 3.61 11.11 11.68
CA VAL A 267 2.45 11.43 12.49
C VAL A 267 2.94 12.13 13.75
N LYS A 268 2.74 13.45 13.82
CA LYS A 268 3.39 14.33 14.81
C LYS A 268 2.92 14.10 16.24
N ASP A 269 1.61 13.99 16.43
CA ASP A 269 0.95 13.86 17.72
C ASP A 269 1.20 12.51 18.40
N ARG A 270 1.68 11.54 17.66
CA ARG A 270 1.99 10.17 18.14
C ARG A 270 3.46 9.79 17.98
N ASP A 271 4.26 10.68 17.39
CA ASP A 271 5.65 10.46 17.04
C ASP A 271 5.91 9.12 16.34
N ILE A 272 5.13 8.90 15.26
CA ILE A 272 5.25 7.70 14.43
C ILE A 272 5.79 8.10 13.07
N THR A 273 6.73 7.32 12.54
CA THR A 273 7.26 7.52 11.19
C THR A 273 7.05 6.25 10.38
N TYR A 274 6.50 6.41 9.18
CA TYR A 274 6.37 5.37 8.16
C TYR A 274 7.31 5.68 7.01
N GLY A 275 7.94 4.67 6.45
CA GLY A 275 8.79 4.82 5.27
C GLY A 275 8.71 3.63 4.33
N ALA A 276 8.51 3.92 3.04
CA ALA A 276 8.74 3.00 1.93
C ALA A 276 9.92 3.53 1.14
N VAL A 277 11.04 2.82 1.14
CA VAL A 277 12.26 3.17 0.43
C VAL A 277 12.41 2.25 -0.77
N PHE A 278 12.18 2.78 -1.96
CA PHE A 278 12.09 2.00 -3.20
C PHE A 278 13.45 1.65 -3.81
N ASN A 279 14.48 2.44 -3.54
CA ASN A 279 15.80 2.27 -4.14
C ASN A 279 16.84 1.91 -3.06
N LYS A 280 17.85 1.14 -3.46
CA LYS A 280 19.01 0.81 -2.63
C LYS A 280 19.85 2.06 -2.33
N ASP A 281 20.66 1.98 -1.28
CA ASP A 281 21.67 2.98 -0.90
C ASP A 281 21.12 4.40 -0.73
N GLN A 282 19.86 4.52 -0.23
CA GLN A 282 19.25 5.82 -0.01
C GLN A 282 19.70 6.43 1.32
N THR A 283 19.98 7.73 1.29
CA THR A 283 20.37 8.54 2.44
C THR A 283 19.36 9.65 2.70
N PHE A 284 19.06 9.88 4.00
CA PHE A 284 18.07 10.87 4.48
C PHE A 284 18.65 11.60 5.69
N ASP A 285 19.36 12.70 5.49
CA ASP A 285 20.20 13.34 6.52
C ASP A 285 19.41 13.85 7.75
N SER A 286 18.15 14.23 7.59
CA SER A 286 17.32 14.79 8.66
C SER A 286 16.34 13.82 9.31
N LEU A 287 16.35 12.54 8.90
CA LEU A 287 15.42 11.52 9.41
C LEU A 287 16.09 10.60 10.41
N LEU A 288 15.28 9.93 11.26
CA LEU A 288 15.82 8.92 12.19
C LEU A 288 16.50 7.80 11.41
N VAL A 289 15.86 7.24 10.38
CA VAL A 289 16.53 6.34 9.44
C VAL A 289 17.35 7.18 8.48
N LYS A 290 18.66 7.26 8.72
CA LYS A 290 19.57 8.05 7.90
C LYS A 290 19.93 7.37 6.59
N ARG A 291 20.14 6.05 6.61
CA ARG A 291 20.54 5.28 5.41
C ARG A 291 20.03 3.85 5.49
N VAL A 292 19.71 3.30 4.32
CA VAL A 292 19.45 1.87 4.12
C VAL A 292 20.29 1.38 2.93
N ASN A 293 20.78 0.14 2.99
CA ASN A 293 21.56 -0.45 1.91
C ASN A 293 20.69 -1.08 0.80
N ILE A 294 19.47 -1.47 1.13
CA ILE A 294 18.53 -2.14 0.21
C ILE A 294 17.15 -1.50 0.30
N PRO A 295 16.28 -1.69 -0.71
CA PRO A 295 14.87 -1.28 -0.61
C PRO A 295 14.19 -1.95 0.58
N LEU A 296 13.40 -1.19 1.32
CA LEU A 296 12.62 -1.71 2.47
C LEU A 296 11.46 -0.80 2.84
N SER A 297 10.55 -1.32 3.65
CA SER A 297 9.53 -0.53 4.34
C SER A 297 9.70 -0.63 5.84
N TYR A 298 9.34 0.46 6.55
CA TYR A 298 9.47 0.51 8.01
C TYR A 298 8.38 1.34 8.67
N ILE A 299 8.12 1.01 9.93
CA ILE A 299 7.32 1.81 10.87
C ILE A 299 8.15 1.99 12.14
N ILE A 300 8.26 3.22 12.62
CA ILE A 300 8.92 3.55 13.88
C ILE A 300 7.88 4.18 14.78
N GLU A 301 7.68 3.58 15.95
CA GLU A 301 6.74 4.04 16.97
C GLU A 301 7.52 4.45 18.22
N SER A 302 7.39 5.72 18.65
CA SER A 302 7.92 6.15 19.94
C SER A 302 7.02 5.62 21.07
N GLU A 303 7.61 4.98 22.07
CA GLU A 303 6.92 4.58 23.30
C GLU A 303 7.03 5.67 24.35
N ASP A 304 8.17 6.35 24.43
CA ASP A 304 8.45 7.51 25.29
C ASP A 304 9.58 8.35 24.67
N LYS A 305 10.13 9.31 25.42
CA LYS A 305 11.20 10.22 24.93
C LYS A 305 12.45 9.51 24.47
N ASP A 306 12.73 8.34 25.04
CA ASP A 306 13.99 7.65 24.88
C ASP A 306 13.85 6.27 24.24
N LYS A 307 12.60 5.76 24.15
CA LYS A 307 12.33 4.41 23.65
C LYS A 307 11.48 4.42 22.39
N MET A 308 11.86 3.60 21.44
CA MET A 308 11.16 3.41 20.18
C MET A 308 11.13 1.93 19.79
N LYS A 309 10.11 1.56 19.02
CA LYS A 309 10.04 0.28 18.31
C LYS A 309 10.22 0.52 16.83
N VAL A 310 11.06 -0.27 16.20
CA VAL A 310 11.26 -0.28 14.76
C VAL A 310 10.74 -1.59 14.21
N PHE A 311 9.75 -1.49 13.33
CA PHE A 311 9.24 -2.59 12.53
C PHE A 311 9.69 -2.37 11.09
N PHE A 312 10.16 -3.39 10.42
CA PHE A 312 10.58 -3.27 9.02
C PHE A 312 10.46 -4.59 8.27
N SER A 313 10.40 -4.49 6.97
CA SER A 313 10.38 -5.64 6.07
C SER A 313 11.15 -5.30 4.80
N GLU A 314 11.87 -6.28 4.31
CA GLU A 314 12.60 -6.23 3.05
C GLU A 314 11.78 -6.99 2.00
N PRO A 315 11.48 -6.37 0.81
CA PRO A 315 10.49 -6.88 -0.14
C PRO A 315 10.96 -8.04 -1.02
N ASP A 316 12.28 -8.18 -1.24
CA ASP A 316 12.79 -9.17 -2.19
C ASP A 316 12.79 -10.58 -1.60
N MET A 317 11.85 -11.39 -2.02
CA MET A 317 11.70 -12.77 -1.55
C MET A 317 12.81 -13.69 -2.05
N ARG A 318 13.62 -13.28 -3.03
CA ARG A 318 14.74 -14.04 -3.62
C ARG A 318 14.37 -15.47 -4.03
N ARG A 319 13.15 -15.65 -4.46
CA ARG A 319 12.66 -16.92 -5.00
C ARG A 319 13.04 -17.05 -6.47
N VAL A 320 13.08 -18.27 -6.97
CA VAL A 320 13.19 -18.50 -8.41
C VAL A 320 12.02 -17.83 -9.12
N SER A 321 12.33 -16.99 -10.11
CA SER A 321 11.30 -16.26 -10.85
C SER A 321 10.45 -17.24 -11.67
N ARG A 322 9.15 -17.21 -11.45
CA ARG A 322 8.18 -17.97 -12.24
C ARG A 322 7.63 -17.12 -13.38
N THR A 323 8.49 -16.59 -14.23
CA THR A 323 8.09 -15.71 -15.35
C THR A 323 7.24 -16.40 -16.40
N SER A 324 7.24 -17.75 -16.47
CA SER A 324 6.23 -18.52 -17.17
C SER A 324 6.03 -19.84 -16.45
N MET A 325 4.82 -20.08 -15.96
CA MET A 325 4.41 -21.37 -15.42
C MET A 325 3.92 -22.32 -16.54
N ASP A 326 3.93 -21.89 -17.79
CA ASP A 326 3.58 -22.72 -18.91
C ASP A 326 4.70 -23.75 -19.13
N GLY A 327 4.62 -24.91 -18.45
CA GLY A 327 5.50 -26.05 -18.64
C GLY A 327 6.42 -26.44 -17.48
N LEU A 328 6.40 -25.72 -16.35
CA LEU A 328 7.13 -26.14 -15.14
C LEU A 328 6.19 -26.88 -14.18
N SER A 329 6.60 -28.03 -13.66
CA SER A 329 5.94 -28.69 -12.54
C SER A 329 6.23 -27.95 -11.25
N GLU A 330 5.38 -28.10 -10.22
CA GLU A 330 5.63 -27.50 -8.90
C GLU A 330 6.92 -28.05 -8.27
N GLU A 331 7.37 -29.22 -8.68
CA GLU A 331 8.59 -29.89 -8.22
C GLU A 331 9.88 -29.26 -8.79
N ASP A 332 9.82 -28.53 -9.91
CA ASP A 332 10.96 -27.87 -10.52
C ASP A 332 11.39 -26.57 -9.80
N VAL A 333 10.69 -26.18 -8.74
CA VAL A 333 10.97 -24.96 -7.99
C VAL A 333 11.73 -25.28 -6.71
N ILE A 334 13.04 -25.33 -6.82
CA ILE A 334 13.92 -25.37 -5.64
C ILE A 334 13.92 -23.97 -5.02
N GLU A 335 13.30 -23.83 -3.85
CA GLU A 335 13.38 -22.62 -3.04
C GLU A 335 14.69 -22.60 -2.25
N GLU A 336 15.66 -21.83 -2.71
CA GLU A 336 16.82 -21.51 -1.88
C GLU A 336 16.45 -20.40 -0.90
N GLU A 337 16.47 -20.69 0.39
CA GLU A 337 16.40 -19.69 1.44
C GLU A 337 17.72 -18.91 1.50
N ARG A 338 17.72 -17.73 0.89
CA ARG A 338 18.87 -16.82 0.97
C ARG A 338 18.57 -15.66 1.90
N ALA A 339 19.13 -15.73 3.12
CA ALA A 339 19.18 -14.55 3.98
C ALA A 339 20.12 -13.52 3.39
N ILE A 340 19.76 -12.24 3.50
CA ILE A 340 20.69 -11.13 3.21
C ILE A 340 20.83 -10.23 4.42
N GLU A 341 21.96 -9.55 4.49
CA GLU A 341 22.22 -8.56 5.53
C GLU A 341 21.56 -7.23 5.14
N THR A 342 20.54 -6.87 5.90
CA THR A 342 19.85 -5.59 5.80
C THR A 342 20.45 -4.61 6.79
N GLU A 343 20.89 -3.44 6.31
CA GLU A 343 21.47 -2.39 7.13
C GLU A 343 20.54 -1.20 7.27
N LEU A 344 20.32 -0.76 8.50
CA LEU A 344 19.68 0.50 8.84
C LEU A 344 20.70 1.35 9.63
N VAL A 345 21.06 2.51 9.09
CA VAL A 345 21.82 3.52 9.82
C VAL A 345 20.85 4.52 10.43
N LEU A 346 20.91 4.68 11.74
CA LEU A 346 20.04 5.56 12.51
C LEU A 346 20.80 6.81 12.95
N ASN A 347 20.22 7.97 12.78
CA ASN A 347 20.75 9.23 13.30
C ASN A 347 20.73 9.24 14.83
N GLY A 348 21.91 9.27 15.45
CA GLY A 348 22.08 9.28 16.89
C GLY A 348 22.54 7.95 17.45
N MET A 349 22.83 7.96 18.75
CA MET A 349 23.37 6.82 19.49
C MET A 349 22.25 6.13 20.25
N TYR A 350 22.03 4.84 19.95
CA TYR A 350 20.99 4.03 20.57
C TYR A 350 21.53 2.69 21.07
N ASP A 351 21.08 2.26 22.25
CA ASP A 351 21.12 0.85 22.61
C ASP A 351 20.02 0.13 21.85
N VAL A 352 20.40 -0.95 21.18
CA VAL A 352 19.50 -1.73 20.33
C VAL A 352 19.35 -3.14 20.90
N TYR A 353 18.13 -3.61 21.06
CA TYR A 353 17.85 -4.96 21.54
C TYR A 353 16.60 -5.53 20.88
N SER A 354 16.62 -6.83 20.61
CA SER A 354 15.44 -7.56 20.14
C SER A 354 15.38 -8.93 20.82
N PRO A 355 14.22 -9.30 21.35
CA PRO A 355 14.06 -10.61 21.98
C PRO A 355 13.95 -11.76 20.96
N VAL A 356 13.64 -11.46 19.70
CA VAL A 356 13.26 -12.48 18.70
C VAL A 356 14.10 -12.43 17.42
N THR A 357 14.78 -11.30 17.13
CA THR A 357 15.54 -11.12 15.89
C THR A 357 17.02 -10.97 16.20
N PRO A 358 17.89 -11.91 15.77
CA PRO A 358 19.32 -11.72 15.88
C PRO A 358 19.79 -10.49 15.09
N LEU A 359 20.57 -9.63 15.74
CA LEU A 359 21.07 -8.40 15.14
C LEU A 359 22.51 -8.10 15.57
N LYS A 360 23.21 -7.32 14.75
CA LYS A 360 24.54 -6.76 15.08
C LYS A 360 24.41 -5.25 15.13
N VAL A 361 25.05 -4.63 16.12
CA VAL A 361 25.05 -3.18 16.31
C VAL A 361 26.47 -2.67 16.24
N GLN A 362 26.67 -1.60 15.48
CA GLN A 362 27.90 -0.84 15.41
C GLN A 362 27.62 0.65 15.56
N TYR A 363 28.62 1.41 15.95
CA TYR A 363 28.53 2.86 16.14
C TYR A 363 29.58 3.54 15.27
N GLU A 364 29.13 4.44 14.39
CA GLU A 364 30.00 5.13 13.44
C GLU A 364 29.55 6.61 13.35
N ASP A 365 30.47 7.54 13.54
CA ASP A 365 30.26 8.99 13.38
C ASP A 365 29.02 9.53 14.10
N GLY A 366 28.78 9.09 15.33
CA GLY A 366 27.62 9.50 16.12
C GLY A 366 26.28 8.88 15.70
N ASN A 367 26.31 7.87 14.83
CA ASN A 367 25.15 7.12 14.35
C ASN A 367 25.18 5.68 14.85
N THR A 368 24.03 5.04 14.83
CA THR A 368 23.86 3.62 15.15
C THR A 368 23.58 2.83 13.88
N LEU A 369 24.46 1.89 13.54
CA LEU A 369 24.27 0.94 12.45
C LEU A 369 23.71 -0.36 13.01
N VAL A 370 22.53 -0.75 12.52
CA VAL A 370 21.87 -2.02 12.85
C VAL A 370 21.90 -2.93 11.62
N ARG A 371 22.42 -4.15 11.78
CA ARG A 371 22.40 -5.19 10.75
C ARG A 371 21.55 -6.36 11.19
N VAL A 372 20.66 -6.77 10.30
CA VAL A 372 19.74 -7.89 10.50
C VAL A 372 19.79 -8.82 9.29
N LEU A 373 19.84 -10.12 9.53
CA LEU A 373 19.64 -11.10 8.44
C LEU A 373 18.15 -11.24 8.15
N THR A 374 17.72 -10.82 6.96
CA THR A 374 16.33 -10.84 6.52
C THR A 374 16.08 -11.95 5.50
N ILE A 375 14.88 -12.52 5.56
CA ILE A 375 14.43 -13.63 4.70
C ILE A 375 13.01 -13.40 4.23
N ARG A 376 12.77 -13.54 2.94
CA ARG A 376 11.43 -13.73 2.31
C ARG A 376 10.36 -12.67 2.63
N GLY A 377 10.71 -11.42 2.80
CA GLY A 377 9.72 -10.36 3.07
C GLY A 377 9.04 -10.46 4.43
N ASN A 378 9.65 -11.17 5.38
CA ASN A 378 9.15 -11.25 6.75
C ASN A 378 9.19 -9.89 7.44
N ASN A 379 8.32 -9.73 8.43
CA ASN A 379 8.29 -8.57 9.30
C ASN A 379 9.28 -8.76 10.46
N TYR A 380 10.17 -7.81 10.64
CA TYR A 380 11.20 -7.81 11.70
C TYR A 380 10.95 -6.68 12.67
N MET A 381 11.39 -6.85 13.92
CA MET A 381 11.22 -5.84 14.96
C MET A 381 12.44 -5.80 15.88
N PHE A 382 12.86 -4.59 16.24
CA PHE A 382 13.79 -4.33 17.33
C PHE A 382 13.41 -3.05 18.10
N ASN A 383 13.94 -2.95 19.31
CA ASN A 383 13.71 -1.81 20.18
C ASN A 383 14.96 -0.93 20.24
N LEU A 384 14.74 0.36 20.36
CA LEU A 384 15.78 1.37 20.55
C LEU A 384 15.61 2.04 21.91
N ARG A 385 16.74 2.31 22.58
CA ARG A 385 16.81 3.22 23.70
C ARG A 385 17.89 4.25 23.44
N LYS A 386 17.56 5.52 23.50
CA LYS A 386 18.51 6.60 23.32
C LYS A 386 19.60 6.52 24.38
N LYS A 387 20.88 6.58 23.98
CA LYS A 387 22.01 6.62 24.91
C LYS A 387 22.06 7.99 25.57
N SER A 388 22.18 7.99 26.90
CA SER A 388 22.61 9.19 27.63
C SER A 388 24.05 9.47 27.27
N LEU A 389 24.34 10.66 26.78
CA LEU A 389 25.67 11.16 26.52
C LEU A 389 26.37 11.44 27.85
#